data_a910d89b049e08177115590738e32753
#
_entry.id   a910d89b049e08177115590738e32753
#
_cell.length_a   1.000
_cell.length_b   1.000
_cell.length_c   1.000
_cell.angle_alpha   90.00
_cell.angle_beta   90.00
_cell.angle_gamma   90.00
#
_symmetry.space_group_name_H-M   'P 1'
#
loop_
_entity.id
_entity.type
_entity.pdbx_description
1 polymer ?
#
loop_
_entity_poly.entity_id
_entity_poly.type
_entity_poly.pdbx_seq_one_letter_code
_entity_poly.pdbx_strand_id
1 'polypeptide(L)'
;MKRLLISLLLLAFSTVTIAEEVDPFEETNRAVYEFNEAIDDNLLEPVSRAYKDHTPDFLQNRVSHFFGNLRDVSTLANQILQFKIEQSAITLGRVVVNSTIGLYGLFDVATDMSLTTDNEDFGQTLAVWGVDSGPFIMLPLMGPSTLRDSTGMYVDMTSDANLVNELDDVGAISASAMNVIDKRVELLPITDLLDQSDDPYITMRSSYLQKRKFDIFDGNLPVEKDEF
;
A
#
# COMPACT_ATOMS: atom_id res chain seq x y z
N MET A 1 11.96 24.05 -27.92
CA MET A 1 12.39 23.91 -26.54
C MET A 1 11.65 22.78 -25.79
N LYS A 2 10.29 22.69 -25.82
CA LYS A 2 9.56 21.58 -25.13
C LYS A 2 9.93 20.16 -25.63
N ARG A 3 10.20 19.99 -26.93
CA ARG A 3 10.59 18.67 -27.49
C ARG A 3 12.01 18.24 -27.12
N LEU A 4 12.92 19.17 -26.83
CA LEU A 4 14.28 18.90 -26.37
C LEU A 4 14.29 18.43 -24.90
N LEU A 5 13.41 18.97 -24.06
CA LEU A 5 13.25 18.57 -22.65
C LEU A 5 12.71 17.14 -22.52
N ILE A 6 11.75 16.74 -23.37
CA ILE A 6 11.21 15.39 -23.39
C ILE A 6 12.28 14.38 -23.87
N SER A 7 13.11 14.74 -24.85
CA SER A 7 14.21 13.89 -25.31
C SER A 7 15.33 13.75 -24.27
N LEU A 8 15.54 14.76 -23.43
CA LEU A 8 16.53 14.70 -22.36
C LEU A 8 16.04 13.85 -21.16
N LEU A 9 14.72 13.83 -20.91
CA LEU A 9 14.12 12.98 -19.88
C LEU A 9 14.18 11.49 -20.27
N LEU A 10 14.03 11.17 -21.56
CA LEU A 10 14.10 9.79 -22.07
C LEU A 10 15.55 9.24 -22.13
N LEU A 11 16.57 10.09 -22.16
CA LEU A 11 17.98 9.68 -22.15
C LEU A 11 18.54 9.41 -20.73
N ALA A 12 17.84 9.80 -19.69
CA ALA A 12 18.24 9.55 -18.29
C ALA A 12 17.94 8.12 -17.80
N PHE A 13 17.17 7.33 -18.58
CA PHE A 13 16.95 5.91 -18.33
C PHE A 13 18.00 5.02 -19.01
N SER A 14 19.27 5.42 -18.97
CA SER A 14 20.36 4.50 -19.31
C SER A 14 20.45 3.47 -18.19
N THR A 15 20.19 2.22 -18.52
CA THR A 15 20.30 1.04 -17.67
C THR A 15 21.68 1.00 -17.00
N VAL A 16 21.77 1.53 -15.80
CA VAL A 16 22.85 1.19 -14.90
C VAL A 16 22.47 -0.20 -14.38
N THR A 17 23.07 -1.23 -14.96
CA THR A 17 23.10 -2.57 -14.38
C THR A 17 24.00 -2.47 -13.15
N ILE A 18 23.47 -1.96 -12.05
CA ILE A 18 24.10 -2.07 -10.74
C ILE A 18 23.85 -3.52 -10.34
N ALA A 19 24.92 -4.30 -10.17
CA ALA A 19 24.83 -5.53 -9.40
C ALA A 19 24.07 -5.19 -8.12
N GLU A 20 23.05 -5.97 -7.83
CA GLU A 20 22.00 -5.77 -6.86
C GLU A 20 22.59 -5.43 -5.47
N GLU A 21 22.93 -4.18 -5.25
CA GLU A 21 23.12 -3.66 -3.90
C GLU A 21 21.70 -3.46 -3.37
N VAL A 22 21.26 -4.45 -2.61
CA VAL A 22 19.88 -4.61 -2.15
C VAL A 22 19.33 -3.36 -1.46
N ASP A 23 20.19 -2.47 -0.97
CA ASP A 23 19.83 -1.22 -0.30
C ASP A 23 20.97 -0.18 -0.36
N PRO A 24 21.10 0.57 -1.45
CA PRO A 24 22.17 1.57 -1.59
C PRO A 24 22.03 2.75 -0.62
N PHE A 25 20.89 2.88 0.07
CA PHE A 25 20.59 3.95 1.02
C PHE A 25 20.44 3.46 2.45
N GLU A 26 20.99 2.27 2.80
CA GLU A 26 20.74 1.60 4.08
C GLU A 26 20.96 2.51 5.29
N GLU A 27 22.04 3.31 5.33
CA GLU A 27 22.30 4.23 6.45
C GLU A 27 21.18 5.26 6.63
N THR A 28 20.73 5.86 5.52
CA THR A 28 19.61 6.82 5.54
C THR A 28 18.29 6.14 5.88
N ASN A 29 18.05 4.99 5.29
CA ASN A 29 16.83 4.22 5.51
C ASN A 29 16.71 3.76 6.97
N ARG A 30 17.80 3.34 7.61
CA ARG A 30 17.83 3.00 9.04
C ARG A 30 17.53 4.22 9.92
N ALA A 31 18.11 5.38 9.62
CA ALA A 31 17.82 6.60 10.38
C ALA A 31 16.33 7.00 10.28
N VAL A 32 15.71 6.83 9.10
CA VAL A 32 14.27 7.07 8.92
C VAL A 32 13.45 5.98 9.61
N TYR A 33 13.91 4.73 9.59
CA TYR A 33 13.28 3.63 10.32
C TYR A 33 13.23 3.92 11.83
N GLU A 34 14.38 4.31 12.44
CA GLU A 34 14.45 4.67 13.86
C GLU A 34 13.53 5.86 14.19
N PHE A 35 13.45 6.85 13.30
CA PHE A 35 12.50 7.94 13.44
C PHE A 35 11.04 7.47 13.42
N ASN A 36 10.69 6.58 12.49
CA ASN A 36 9.35 6.02 12.40
C ASN A 36 9.00 5.19 13.63
N GLU A 37 9.91 4.33 14.10
CA GLU A 37 9.78 3.56 15.33
C GLU A 37 9.52 4.48 16.53
N ALA A 38 10.30 5.55 16.68
CA ALA A 38 10.12 6.48 17.78
C ALA A 38 8.73 7.15 17.76
N ILE A 39 8.15 7.43 16.59
CA ILE A 39 6.78 7.97 16.48
C ILE A 39 5.75 6.88 16.76
N ASP A 40 6.00 5.68 16.28
CA ASP A 40 5.11 4.54 16.48
C ASP A 40 5.00 4.18 17.96
N ASP A 41 6.11 3.93 18.63
CA ASP A 41 6.20 3.56 20.05
C ASP A 41 5.56 4.60 20.97
N ASN A 42 5.75 5.88 20.68
CA ASN A 42 5.29 6.97 21.54
C ASN A 42 3.88 7.47 21.21
N LEU A 43 3.35 7.19 20.05
CA LEU A 43 2.07 7.74 19.61
C LEU A 43 1.16 6.70 18.93
N LEU A 44 1.57 6.10 17.81
CA LEU A 44 0.66 5.30 17.00
C LEU A 44 0.30 3.98 17.68
N GLU A 45 1.29 3.26 18.21
CA GLU A 45 1.06 1.98 18.87
C GLU A 45 0.19 2.14 20.14
N PRO A 46 0.48 3.04 21.10
CA PRO A 46 -0.38 3.24 22.28
C PRO A 46 -1.81 3.61 21.90
N VAL A 47 -2.00 4.50 20.91
CA VAL A 47 -3.35 4.90 20.46
C VAL A 47 -4.06 3.72 19.79
N SER A 48 -3.37 2.95 18.94
CA SER A 48 -3.96 1.81 18.25
C SER A 48 -4.30 0.67 19.20
N ARG A 49 -3.48 0.38 20.21
CA ARG A 49 -3.78 -0.58 21.28
C ARG A 49 -4.98 -0.10 22.11
N ALA A 50 -5.03 1.18 22.48
CA ALA A 50 -6.19 1.74 23.20
C ALA A 50 -7.47 1.65 22.35
N TYR A 51 -7.41 1.95 21.06
CA TYR A 51 -8.54 1.78 20.13
C TYR A 51 -8.99 0.31 20.09
N LYS A 52 -8.05 -0.63 19.90
CA LYS A 52 -8.32 -2.07 19.88
C LYS A 52 -8.98 -2.55 21.18
N ASP A 53 -8.46 -2.14 22.33
CA ASP A 53 -8.89 -2.65 23.64
C ASP A 53 -10.22 -2.05 24.12
N HIS A 54 -10.54 -0.82 23.70
CA HIS A 54 -11.71 -0.09 24.18
C HIS A 54 -12.85 0.02 23.16
N THR A 55 -12.60 -0.33 21.89
CA THR A 55 -13.63 -0.31 20.83
C THR A 55 -14.14 -1.72 20.59
N PRO A 56 -15.45 -1.99 20.67
CA PRO A 56 -16.00 -3.31 20.35
C PRO A 56 -15.64 -3.76 18.92
N ASP A 57 -15.31 -5.04 18.74
CA ASP A 57 -14.94 -5.63 17.44
C ASP A 57 -15.93 -5.29 16.32
N PHE A 58 -17.24 -5.27 16.68
CA PHE A 58 -18.27 -4.88 15.73
C PHE A 58 -18.03 -3.48 15.15
N LEU A 59 -17.61 -2.51 15.96
CA LEU A 59 -17.33 -1.15 15.47
C LEU A 59 -16.01 -1.08 14.73
N GLN A 60 -14.97 -1.77 15.19
CA GLN A 60 -13.69 -1.87 14.46
C GLN A 60 -13.93 -2.42 13.06
N ASN A 61 -14.67 -3.52 12.92
CA ASN A 61 -15.01 -4.11 11.63
C ASN A 61 -15.78 -3.14 10.72
N ARG A 62 -16.67 -2.27 11.26
CA ARG A 62 -17.36 -1.26 10.44
C ARG A 62 -16.39 -0.23 9.87
N VAL A 63 -15.43 0.20 10.69
CA VAL A 63 -14.38 1.13 10.25
C VAL A 63 -13.51 0.50 9.17
N SER A 64 -13.00 -0.72 9.40
CA SER A 64 -12.18 -1.44 8.42
C SER A 64 -12.92 -1.70 7.10
N HIS A 65 -14.19 -2.10 7.15
CA HIS A 65 -15.00 -2.30 5.94
C HIS A 65 -15.23 -1.00 5.16
N PHE A 66 -15.50 0.11 5.88
CA PHE A 66 -15.68 1.40 5.25
C PHE A 66 -14.42 1.84 4.49
N PHE A 67 -13.24 1.79 5.13
CA PHE A 67 -12.00 2.13 4.45
C PHE A 67 -11.61 1.11 3.36
N GLY A 68 -11.96 -0.16 3.55
CA GLY A 68 -11.84 -1.19 2.51
C GLY A 68 -12.64 -0.83 1.26
N ASN A 69 -13.90 -0.42 1.42
CA ASN A 69 -14.77 -0.01 0.31
C ASN A 69 -14.25 1.25 -0.40
N LEU A 70 -13.68 2.21 0.33
CA LEU A 70 -13.01 3.36 -0.28
C LEU A 70 -11.77 2.93 -1.10
N ARG A 71 -10.99 2.00 -0.58
CA ARG A 71 -9.81 1.45 -1.26
C ARG A 71 -10.18 0.65 -2.50
N ASP A 72 -11.32 -0.07 -2.48
CA ASP A 72 -11.81 -0.80 -3.64
C ASP A 72 -12.00 0.12 -4.87
N VAL A 73 -12.29 1.43 -4.69
CA VAL A 73 -12.40 2.40 -5.79
C VAL A 73 -11.03 2.65 -6.44
N SER A 74 -9.98 2.85 -5.64
CA SER A 74 -8.61 2.98 -6.16
C SER A 74 -8.12 1.67 -6.79
N THR A 75 -8.41 0.54 -6.16
CA THR A 75 -8.13 -0.82 -6.69
C THR A 75 -8.79 -1.01 -8.06
N LEU A 76 -10.06 -0.65 -8.22
CA LEU A 76 -10.77 -0.72 -9.50
C LEU A 76 -10.08 0.10 -10.60
N ALA A 77 -9.69 1.32 -10.28
CA ALA A 77 -8.97 2.19 -11.22
C ALA A 77 -7.65 1.55 -11.67
N ASN A 78 -6.87 1.01 -10.74
CA ASN A 78 -5.60 0.35 -11.02
C ASN A 78 -5.79 -0.96 -11.80
N GLN A 79 -6.79 -1.78 -11.48
CA GLN A 79 -7.12 -2.99 -12.24
C GLN A 79 -7.48 -2.67 -13.70
N ILE A 80 -8.23 -1.60 -13.94
CA ILE A 80 -8.54 -1.13 -15.30
C ILE A 80 -7.26 -0.72 -16.04
N LEU A 81 -6.37 0.03 -15.39
CA LEU A 81 -5.10 0.47 -15.95
C LEU A 81 -4.14 -0.70 -16.24
N GLN A 82 -4.28 -1.81 -15.52
CA GLN A 82 -3.54 -3.06 -15.70
C GLN A 82 -4.22 -4.02 -16.69
N PHE A 83 -5.38 -3.66 -17.25
CA PHE A 83 -6.19 -4.52 -18.13
C PHE A 83 -6.69 -5.82 -17.47
N LYS A 84 -6.82 -5.85 -16.15
CA LYS A 84 -7.38 -6.96 -15.36
C LYS A 84 -8.91 -6.90 -15.39
N ILE A 85 -9.51 -7.22 -16.54
CA ILE A 85 -10.96 -6.97 -16.79
C ILE A 85 -11.86 -7.78 -15.86
N GLU A 86 -11.54 -9.04 -15.60
CA GLU A 86 -12.32 -9.90 -14.71
C GLU A 86 -12.30 -9.37 -13.27
N GLN A 87 -11.13 -9.06 -12.74
CA GLN A 87 -10.96 -8.48 -11.41
C GLN A 87 -11.66 -7.13 -11.31
N SER A 88 -11.52 -6.27 -12.34
CA SER A 88 -12.23 -4.99 -12.40
C SER A 88 -13.75 -5.15 -12.31
N ALA A 89 -14.32 -6.16 -12.98
CA ALA A 89 -15.76 -6.42 -12.92
C ALA A 89 -16.18 -6.90 -11.51
N ILE A 90 -15.39 -7.75 -10.86
CA ILE A 90 -15.61 -8.19 -9.48
C ILE A 90 -15.55 -7.00 -8.53
N THR A 91 -14.49 -6.19 -8.62
CA THR A 91 -14.28 -5.03 -7.74
C THR A 91 -15.37 -3.97 -7.94
N LEU A 92 -15.82 -3.73 -9.19
CA LEU A 92 -16.98 -2.88 -9.44
C LEU A 92 -18.24 -3.42 -8.75
N GLY A 93 -18.46 -4.74 -8.83
CA GLY A 93 -19.57 -5.40 -8.12
C GLY A 93 -19.48 -5.19 -6.61
N ARG A 94 -18.28 -5.32 -6.02
CA ARG A 94 -18.02 -5.05 -4.59
C ARG A 94 -18.39 -3.61 -4.22
N VAL A 95 -17.83 -2.63 -4.94
CA VAL A 95 -18.09 -1.20 -4.70
C VAL A 95 -19.60 -0.91 -4.75
N VAL A 96 -20.31 -1.42 -5.75
CA VAL A 96 -21.76 -1.20 -5.89
C VAL A 96 -22.55 -1.86 -4.75
N VAL A 97 -22.27 -3.13 -4.44
CA VAL A 97 -22.98 -3.89 -3.39
C VAL A 97 -22.71 -3.28 -2.01
N ASN A 98 -21.46 -3.06 -1.68
CA ASN A 98 -21.06 -2.53 -0.39
C ASN A 98 -21.51 -1.08 -0.19
N SER A 99 -21.49 -0.25 -1.23
CA SER A 99 -21.97 1.13 -1.12
C SER A 99 -23.50 1.25 -1.03
N THR A 100 -24.26 0.29 -1.57
CA THR A 100 -25.73 0.31 -1.56
C THR A 100 -26.30 -0.56 -0.42
N ILE A 101 -26.20 -1.88 -0.55
CA ILE A 101 -26.73 -2.85 0.42
C ILE A 101 -25.88 -2.78 1.71
N GLY A 102 -24.56 -2.60 1.58
CA GLY A 102 -23.61 -2.51 2.68
C GLY A 102 -23.59 -1.15 3.40
N LEU A 103 -24.53 -0.23 3.11
CA LEU A 103 -24.66 1.09 3.75
C LEU A 103 -23.34 1.90 3.68
N TYR A 104 -22.95 2.31 2.47
CA TYR A 104 -21.70 3.06 2.20
C TYR A 104 -20.42 2.30 2.60
N GLY A 105 -20.46 0.97 2.55
CA GLY A 105 -19.30 0.14 2.88
C GLY A 105 -19.15 -0.21 4.36
N LEU A 106 -20.07 0.17 5.23
CA LEU A 106 -20.04 -0.25 6.65
C LEU A 106 -20.22 -1.77 6.82
N PHE A 107 -20.82 -2.43 5.84
CA PHE A 107 -21.00 -3.89 5.80
C PHE A 107 -20.40 -4.44 4.50
N ASP A 108 -19.49 -5.41 4.62
CA ASP A 108 -18.90 -6.10 3.45
C ASP A 108 -19.80 -7.24 2.99
N VAL A 109 -20.93 -6.87 2.41
CA VAL A 109 -21.91 -7.82 1.84
C VAL A 109 -21.35 -8.52 0.60
N ALA A 110 -20.46 -7.85 -0.12
CA ALA A 110 -19.85 -8.41 -1.33
C ALA A 110 -19.00 -9.66 -1.02
N THR A 111 -18.26 -9.68 0.08
CA THR A 111 -17.51 -10.87 0.52
C THR A 111 -18.46 -12.02 0.87
N ASP A 112 -19.60 -11.77 1.51
CA ASP A 112 -20.63 -12.78 1.77
C ASP A 112 -21.22 -13.36 0.46
N MET A 113 -21.18 -12.57 -0.63
CA MET A 113 -21.58 -13.01 -1.99
C MET A 113 -20.43 -13.67 -2.76
N SER A 114 -19.29 -13.95 -2.13
CA SER A 114 -18.09 -14.52 -2.76
C SER A 114 -17.44 -13.61 -3.82
N LEU A 115 -17.70 -12.31 -3.79
CA LEU A 115 -16.99 -11.34 -4.59
C LEU A 115 -15.72 -10.93 -3.81
N THR A 116 -14.60 -11.54 -4.13
CA THR A 116 -13.29 -11.25 -3.49
C THR A 116 -12.34 -10.61 -4.49
N THR A 117 -11.51 -9.68 -4.03
CA THR A 117 -10.50 -9.00 -4.84
C THR A 117 -9.24 -8.77 -4.03
N ASP A 118 -8.09 -8.76 -4.70
CA ASP A 118 -6.84 -8.30 -4.12
C ASP A 118 -6.70 -6.79 -4.32
N ASN A 119 -6.02 -6.13 -3.38
CA ASN A 119 -5.78 -4.70 -3.47
C ASN A 119 -4.75 -4.41 -4.56
N GLU A 120 -5.05 -3.41 -5.37
CA GLU A 120 -4.15 -2.89 -6.38
C GLU A 120 -3.84 -1.41 -6.13
N ASP A 121 -2.61 -1.03 -6.41
CA ASP A 121 -2.14 0.35 -6.32
C ASP A 121 -1.38 0.78 -7.59
N PHE A 122 -1.09 2.06 -7.70
CA PHE A 122 -0.43 2.58 -8.89
C PHE A 122 1.03 2.14 -9.01
N GLY A 123 1.71 1.77 -7.92
CA GLY A 123 3.04 1.17 -7.97
C GLY A 123 3.02 -0.22 -8.62
N GLN A 124 1.97 -1.04 -8.36
CA GLN A 124 1.74 -2.31 -9.08
C GLN A 124 1.41 -2.04 -10.56
N THR A 125 0.61 -1.03 -10.86
CA THR A 125 0.31 -0.61 -12.23
C THR A 125 1.57 -0.24 -12.99
N LEU A 126 2.47 0.54 -12.37
CA LEU A 126 3.78 0.86 -12.96
C LEU A 126 4.64 -0.39 -13.19
N ALA A 127 4.60 -1.36 -12.27
CA ALA A 127 5.31 -2.64 -12.43
C ALA A 127 4.78 -3.44 -13.62
N VAL A 128 3.46 -3.55 -13.78
CA VAL A 128 2.82 -4.21 -14.94
C VAL A 128 3.18 -3.49 -16.25
N TRP A 129 3.39 -2.18 -16.22
CA TRP A 129 3.84 -1.40 -17.37
C TRP A 129 5.35 -1.53 -17.62
N GLY A 130 6.07 -2.30 -16.82
CA GLY A 130 7.49 -2.59 -17.00
C GLY A 130 8.44 -1.57 -16.35
N VAL A 131 7.95 -0.76 -15.41
CA VAL A 131 8.81 0.15 -14.64
C VAL A 131 9.49 -0.64 -13.53
N ASP A 132 10.82 -0.61 -13.48
CA ASP A 132 11.61 -1.25 -12.45
C ASP A 132 11.33 -0.65 -11.06
N SER A 133 11.48 -1.47 -10.01
CA SER A 133 11.23 -1.01 -8.62
C SER A 133 12.16 0.15 -8.20
N GLY A 134 13.36 0.18 -8.75
CA GLY A 134 14.42 1.05 -8.26
C GLY A 134 14.88 0.66 -6.83
N PRO A 135 15.68 1.51 -6.19
CA PRO A 135 16.21 1.24 -4.86
C PRO A 135 15.09 1.19 -3.80
N PHE A 136 15.36 0.42 -2.74
CA PHE A 136 14.54 0.46 -1.52
C PHE A 136 14.67 1.82 -0.83
N ILE A 137 13.57 2.34 -0.32
CA ILE A 137 13.48 3.63 0.38
C ILE A 137 12.59 3.47 1.61
N MET A 138 13.05 3.95 2.75
CA MET A 138 12.22 4.13 3.93
C MET A 138 11.63 5.54 3.92
N LEU A 139 10.30 5.62 3.88
CA LEU A 139 9.60 6.91 3.88
C LEU A 139 9.24 7.34 5.30
N PRO A 140 9.46 8.62 5.67
CA PRO A 140 9.01 9.14 6.96
C PRO A 140 7.51 8.97 7.13
N LEU A 141 7.08 8.37 8.22
CA LEU A 141 5.69 8.07 8.61
C LEU A 141 4.93 7.10 7.70
N MET A 142 5.42 6.80 6.51
CA MET A 142 4.76 5.94 5.53
C MET A 142 5.38 4.54 5.47
N GLY A 143 6.58 4.36 6.03
CA GLY A 143 7.24 3.05 6.13
C GLY A 143 7.99 2.62 4.87
N PRO A 144 8.17 1.29 4.68
CA PRO A 144 8.98 0.72 3.62
C PRO A 144 8.35 0.96 2.23
N SER A 145 9.20 1.25 1.24
CA SER A 145 8.80 1.50 -0.13
C SER A 145 9.96 1.23 -1.10
N THR A 146 9.70 1.39 -2.40
CA THR A 146 10.72 1.54 -3.43
C THR A 146 10.53 2.87 -4.15
N LEU A 147 11.48 3.28 -5.00
CA LEU A 147 11.33 4.52 -5.77
C LEU A 147 10.07 4.50 -6.64
N ARG A 148 9.80 3.37 -7.32
CA ARG A 148 8.57 3.17 -8.11
C ARG A 148 7.33 3.25 -7.22
N ASP A 149 7.33 2.51 -6.13
CA ASP A 149 6.14 2.37 -5.26
C ASP A 149 5.85 3.68 -4.52
N SER A 150 6.89 4.45 -4.14
CA SER A 150 6.74 5.81 -3.60
C SER A 150 6.08 6.76 -4.61
N THR A 151 6.46 6.64 -5.88
CA THR A 151 5.83 7.40 -6.97
C THR A 151 4.37 6.98 -7.15
N GLY A 152 4.10 5.68 -7.11
CA GLY A 152 2.75 5.13 -7.16
C GLY A 152 1.88 5.62 -6.00
N MET A 153 2.40 5.55 -4.79
CA MET A 153 1.74 6.03 -3.57
C MET A 153 1.36 7.51 -3.69
N TYR A 154 2.25 8.35 -4.22
CA TYR A 154 1.95 9.77 -4.44
C TYR A 154 0.79 9.96 -5.42
N VAL A 155 0.74 9.19 -6.51
CA VAL A 155 -0.37 9.23 -7.47
C VAL A 155 -1.67 8.77 -6.82
N ASP A 156 -1.68 7.66 -6.09
CA ASP A 156 -2.87 7.15 -5.39
C ASP A 156 -3.39 8.16 -4.36
N MET A 157 -2.49 8.82 -3.61
CA MET A 157 -2.86 9.83 -2.62
C MET A 157 -3.50 11.08 -3.24
N THR A 158 -3.08 11.46 -4.44
CA THR A 158 -3.50 12.72 -5.10
C THR A 158 -4.54 12.51 -6.18
N SER A 159 -4.89 11.26 -6.50
CA SER A 159 -5.87 10.95 -7.54
C SER A 159 -7.31 11.20 -7.08
N ASP A 160 -8.19 11.45 -8.05
CA ASP A 160 -9.63 11.55 -7.81
C ASP A 160 -10.27 10.19 -7.39
N ALA A 161 -9.55 9.08 -7.58
CA ALA A 161 -9.96 7.78 -7.06
C ALA A 161 -9.83 7.67 -5.53
N ASN A 162 -9.06 8.55 -4.90
CA ASN A 162 -9.00 8.67 -3.45
C ASN A 162 -10.14 9.54 -2.93
N LEU A 163 -11.26 8.92 -2.60
CA LEU A 163 -12.49 9.60 -2.17
C LEU A 163 -12.33 10.41 -0.86
N VAL A 164 -11.26 10.20 -0.10
CA VAL A 164 -10.95 11.02 1.09
C VAL A 164 -10.64 12.47 0.66
N ASN A 165 -10.11 12.68 -0.54
CA ASN A 165 -9.81 14.00 -1.07
C ASN A 165 -11.07 14.87 -1.35
N GLU A 166 -12.24 14.23 -1.43
CA GLU A 166 -13.53 14.94 -1.63
C GLU A 166 -14.12 15.50 -0.33
N LEU A 167 -13.53 15.17 0.82
CA LEU A 167 -13.96 15.71 2.11
C LEU A 167 -13.36 17.11 2.33
N ASP A 168 -14.00 17.87 3.24
CA ASP A 168 -13.38 19.09 3.73
C ASP A 168 -12.10 18.78 4.53
N ASP A 169 -11.24 19.77 4.76
CA ASP A 169 -9.92 19.60 5.39
C ASP A 169 -10.00 18.84 6.72
N VAL A 170 -11.01 19.13 7.56
CA VAL A 170 -11.19 18.47 8.86
C VAL A 170 -11.64 17.02 8.66
N GLY A 171 -12.53 16.77 7.73
CA GLY A 171 -13.00 15.42 7.38
C GLY A 171 -11.89 14.57 6.82
N ALA A 172 -11.09 15.11 5.88
CA ALA A 172 -9.96 14.41 5.27
C ALA A 172 -8.89 14.03 6.31
N ILE A 173 -8.51 14.96 7.19
CA ILE A 173 -7.54 14.70 8.26
C ILE A 173 -8.08 13.65 9.23
N SER A 174 -9.33 13.76 9.65
CA SER A 174 -9.95 12.83 10.59
C SER A 174 -10.08 11.42 10.00
N ALA A 175 -10.51 11.31 8.76
CA ALA A 175 -10.62 10.03 8.06
C ALA A 175 -9.24 9.40 7.87
N SER A 176 -8.24 10.16 7.45
CA SER A 176 -6.87 9.69 7.27
C SER A 176 -6.27 9.19 8.60
N ALA A 177 -6.43 9.96 9.68
CA ALA A 177 -5.97 9.55 11.00
C ALA A 177 -6.64 8.25 11.46
N MET A 178 -7.96 8.11 11.26
CA MET A 178 -8.70 6.91 11.63
C MET A 178 -8.26 5.70 10.79
N ASN A 179 -8.04 5.88 9.48
CA ASN A 179 -7.54 4.82 8.61
C ASN A 179 -6.13 4.37 9.02
N VAL A 180 -5.25 5.30 9.43
CA VAL A 180 -3.91 4.96 9.95
C VAL A 180 -4.01 4.12 11.23
N ILE A 181 -4.89 4.51 12.18
CA ILE A 181 -5.09 3.76 13.43
C ILE A 181 -5.64 2.35 13.11
N ASP A 182 -6.65 2.24 12.25
CA ASP A 182 -7.25 0.98 11.84
C ASP A 182 -6.21 0.04 11.22
N LYS A 183 -5.43 0.53 10.26
CA LYS A 183 -4.33 -0.23 9.66
C LYS A 183 -3.24 -0.61 10.67
N ARG A 184 -2.92 0.26 11.62
CA ARG A 184 -1.92 -0.04 12.65
C ARG A 184 -2.41 -1.15 13.58
N VAL A 185 -3.70 -1.23 13.87
CA VAL A 185 -4.29 -2.35 14.63
C VAL A 185 -4.10 -3.68 13.90
N GLU A 186 -4.28 -3.71 12.58
CA GLU A 186 -4.03 -4.91 11.77
C GLU A 186 -2.55 -5.35 11.83
N LEU A 187 -1.62 -4.40 11.97
CA LEU A 187 -0.18 -4.66 11.98
C LEU A 187 0.39 -4.99 13.37
N LEU A 188 -0.34 -4.77 14.46
CA LEU A 188 0.16 -5.05 15.82
C LEU A 188 0.76 -6.46 15.99
N PRO A 189 0.12 -7.56 15.50
CA PRO A 189 0.69 -8.88 15.64
C PRO A 189 1.99 -9.08 14.86
N ILE A 190 2.18 -8.34 13.75
CA ILE A 190 3.37 -8.41 12.89
C ILE A 190 4.52 -7.67 13.58
N THR A 191 4.25 -6.51 14.18
CA THR A 191 5.24 -5.74 14.94
C THR A 191 5.76 -6.55 16.13
N ASP A 192 4.86 -7.17 16.91
CA ASP A 192 5.24 -8.03 18.03
C ASP A 192 6.18 -9.19 17.60
N LEU A 193 6.16 -9.58 16.31
CA LEU A 193 7.09 -10.57 15.74
C LEU A 193 8.39 -9.93 15.26
N LEU A 194 8.32 -8.72 14.68
CA LEU A 194 9.50 -7.99 14.22
C LEU A 194 10.43 -7.64 15.39
N ASP A 195 9.88 -7.24 16.51
CA ASP A 195 10.61 -6.90 17.74
C ASP A 195 11.41 -8.09 18.30
N GLN A 196 11.04 -9.31 17.94
CA GLN A 196 11.75 -10.52 18.33
C GLN A 196 12.87 -10.91 17.36
N SER A 197 13.06 -10.20 16.26
CA SER A 197 14.11 -10.48 15.27
C SER A 197 15.44 -9.86 15.67
N ASP A 198 16.55 -10.46 15.22
CA ASP A 198 17.90 -9.94 15.49
C ASP A 198 18.15 -8.57 14.86
N ASP A 199 17.52 -8.29 13.71
CA ASP A 199 17.54 -7.00 13.03
C ASP A 199 16.15 -6.71 12.45
N PRO A 200 15.29 -5.95 13.18
CA PRO A 200 13.96 -5.63 12.75
C PRO A 200 13.90 -4.88 11.41
N TYR A 201 14.86 -3.98 11.15
CA TYR A 201 14.95 -3.25 9.88
C TYR A 201 15.14 -4.20 8.69
N ILE A 202 16.12 -5.13 8.77
CA ILE A 202 16.37 -6.10 7.69
C ILE A 202 15.16 -7.01 7.49
N THR A 203 14.54 -7.46 8.59
CA THR A 203 13.37 -8.33 8.55
C THR A 203 12.18 -7.64 7.90
N MET A 204 11.91 -6.40 8.27
CA MET A 204 10.84 -5.58 7.68
C MET A 204 11.11 -5.31 6.19
N ARG A 205 12.33 -4.88 5.81
CA ARG A 205 12.71 -4.65 4.41
C ARG A 205 12.49 -5.90 3.56
N SER A 206 12.99 -7.04 4.04
CA SER A 206 12.88 -8.30 3.32
C SER A 206 11.43 -8.76 3.17
N SER A 207 10.63 -8.62 4.22
CA SER A 207 9.20 -8.94 4.22
C SER A 207 8.43 -8.05 3.25
N TYR A 208 8.71 -6.73 3.25
CA TYR A 208 8.12 -5.79 2.31
C TYR A 208 8.41 -6.17 0.86
N LEU A 209 9.69 -6.40 0.52
CA LEU A 209 10.09 -6.71 -0.86
C LEU A 209 9.49 -8.04 -1.34
N GLN A 210 9.43 -9.06 -0.47
CA GLN A 210 8.80 -10.35 -0.78
C GLN A 210 7.30 -10.20 -0.99
N LYS A 211 6.61 -9.52 -0.06
CA LYS A 211 5.19 -9.24 -0.20
C LYS A 211 4.91 -8.45 -1.46
N ARG A 212 5.71 -7.41 -1.74
CA ARG A 212 5.53 -6.58 -2.92
C ARG A 212 5.68 -7.37 -4.22
N LYS A 213 6.69 -8.26 -4.27
CA LYS A 213 6.84 -9.18 -5.41
C LYS A 213 5.62 -10.09 -5.56
N PHE A 214 5.12 -10.64 -4.46
CA PHE A 214 3.91 -11.47 -4.45
C PHE A 214 2.69 -10.69 -4.98
N ASP A 215 2.47 -9.47 -4.53
CA ASP A 215 1.34 -8.61 -4.93
C ASP A 215 1.40 -8.27 -6.44
N ILE A 216 2.57 -7.90 -6.97
CA ILE A 216 2.76 -7.57 -8.40
C ILE A 216 2.39 -8.74 -9.32
N PHE A 217 2.65 -9.97 -8.88
CA PHE A 217 2.38 -11.18 -9.66
C PHE A 217 1.05 -11.87 -9.29
N ASP A 218 0.16 -11.21 -8.56
CA ASP A 218 -1.13 -11.76 -8.10
C ASP A 218 -0.98 -13.14 -7.46
N GLY A 219 0.07 -13.32 -6.64
CA GLY A 219 0.40 -14.60 -6.01
C GLY A 219 1.07 -15.64 -6.91
N ASN A 220 1.16 -15.41 -8.22
CA ASN A 220 1.73 -16.33 -9.20
C ASN A 220 3.20 -15.98 -9.51
N LEU A 221 4.07 -16.14 -8.53
CA LEU A 221 5.49 -15.84 -8.69
C LEU A 221 6.10 -16.62 -9.85
N PRO A 222 6.90 -15.96 -10.71
CA PRO A 222 7.65 -16.67 -11.75
C PRO A 222 8.59 -17.67 -11.11
N VAL A 223 8.59 -18.90 -11.64
CA VAL A 223 9.55 -19.92 -11.23
C VAL A 223 10.92 -19.47 -11.71
N GLU A 224 11.82 -19.18 -10.80
CA GLU A 224 13.23 -18.97 -11.14
C GLU A 224 13.74 -20.25 -11.79
N LYS A 225 14.10 -20.16 -13.09
CA LYS A 225 14.79 -21.27 -13.74
C LYS A 225 16.21 -21.24 -13.21
N ASP A 226 16.54 -22.21 -12.37
CA ASP A 226 17.93 -22.48 -12.02
C ASP A 226 18.68 -22.69 -13.35
N GLU A 227 19.48 -21.71 -13.78
CA GLU A 227 20.43 -21.86 -14.85
C GLU A 227 21.60 -22.72 -14.29
N PHE A 228 21.52 -24.04 -14.52
CA PHE A 228 22.63 -24.96 -14.31
C PHE A 228 23.64 -24.90 -15.47
#